data_f9249e09e829d47d2237bfcc90cc00bc
#
_entry.id   f9249e09e829d47d2237bfcc90cc00bc
#
_cell.length_a   1.000
_cell.length_b   1.000
_cell.length_c   1.000
_cell.angle_alpha   90.00
_cell.angle_beta   90.00
_cell.angle_gamma   90.00
#
_symmetry.space_group_name_H-M   'P 1'
#
loop_
_entity.id
_entity.type
_entity.pdbx_description
1 polymer ?
#
loop_
_entity_poly.entity_id
_entity_poly.type
_entity_poly.pdbx_seq_one_letter_code
_entity_poly.pdbx_strand_id
1 'polypeptide(L)'
;MEQARKRLKTSSIVVLILGGLTLLNILFEVFFGNLNDAVSPEGASATILLIVKILVLAVSLVLFLPQLYIGIKGLKMAKKPDSSKGHIVWGIILLVITAIGLIAPLRALIQGDGRAFANVSEFLSIAVDVMILFEYVRLARAVRKGK
;
A
#
# COMPACT_ATOMS: atom_id res chain seq x y z
N MET A 1 9.93 -26.18 -3.24
CA MET A 1 10.58 -25.24 -2.30
C MET A 1 11.31 -24.11 -3.04
N GLU A 2 12.20 -24.38 -3.95
CA GLU A 2 12.94 -23.35 -4.70
C GLU A 2 12.02 -22.39 -5.46
N GLN A 3 10.99 -22.91 -6.11
CA GLN A 3 10.02 -22.10 -6.84
C GLN A 3 9.24 -21.13 -5.90
N ALA A 4 8.87 -21.57 -4.70
CA ALA A 4 8.21 -20.70 -3.73
C ALA A 4 9.14 -19.57 -3.26
N ARG A 5 10.43 -19.84 -3.08
CA ARG A 5 11.42 -18.80 -2.74
C ARG A 5 11.63 -17.79 -3.87
N LYS A 6 11.73 -18.25 -5.12
CA LYS A 6 11.84 -17.38 -6.30
C LYS A 6 10.61 -16.46 -6.40
N ARG A 7 9.40 -17.01 -6.26
CA ARG A 7 8.15 -16.24 -6.27
C ARG A 7 8.06 -15.26 -5.09
N LEU A 8 8.47 -15.67 -3.87
CA LEU A 8 8.52 -14.77 -2.72
C LEU A 8 9.47 -13.60 -2.95
N LYS A 9 10.64 -13.86 -3.56
CA LYS A 9 11.59 -12.80 -3.94
C LYS A 9 10.94 -11.80 -4.89
N THR A 10 10.30 -12.27 -5.95
CA THR A 10 9.62 -11.42 -6.94
C THR A 10 8.48 -10.63 -6.29
N SER A 11 7.61 -11.27 -5.52
CA SER A 11 6.52 -10.62 -4.81
C SER A 11 7.02 -9.55 -3.83
N SER A 12 8.13 -9.81 -3.12
CA SER A 12 8.75 -8.84 -2.22
C SER A 12 9.30 -7.60 -2.95
N ILE A 13 9.90 -7.80 -4.13
CA ILE A 13 10.37 -6.69 -4.99
C ILE A 13 9.17 -5.86 -5.46
N VAL A 14 8.09 -6.51 -5.91
CA VAL A 14 6.88 -5.81 -6.36
C VAL A 14 6.26 -5.00 -5.22
N VAL A 15 6.18 -5.54 -4.00
CA VAL A 15 5.70 -4.80 -2.82
C VAL A 15 6.54 -3.56 -2.55
N LEU A 16 7.88 -3.65 -2.68
CA LEU A 16 8.77 -2.51 -2.49
C LEU A 16 8.59 -1.45 -3.57
N ILE A 17 8.46 -1.87 -4.83
CA ILE A 17 8.26 -0.95 -5.97
C ILE A 17 6.91 -0.24 -5.81
N LEU A 18 5.83 -0.96 -5.54
CA LEU A 18 4.51 -0.36 -5.37
C LEU A 18 4.48 0.59 -4.19
N GLY A 19 5.04 0.20 -3.03
CA GLY A 19 5.15 1.10 -1.88
C GLY A 19 5.95 2.36 -2.21
N GLY A 20 7.06 2.24 -2.92
CA GLY A 20 7.86 3.37 -3.38
C GLY A 20 7.11 4.29 -4.34
N LEU A 21 6.38 3.73 -5.31
CA LEU A 21 5.56 4.50 -6.25
C LEU A 21 4.41 5.22 -5.55
N THR A 22 3.74 4.55 -4.61
CA THR A 22 2.67 5.17 -3.81
C THR A 22 3.22 6.34 -3.00
N LEU A 23 4.37 6.18 -2.34
CA LEU A 23 5.00 7.26 -1.60
C LEU A 23 5.39 8.43 -2.51
N LEU A 24 5.98 8.14 -3.68
CA LEU A 24 6.34 9.17 -4.66
C LEU A 24 5.11 9.93 -5.17
N ASN A 25 4.01 9.23 -5.44
CA ASN A 25 2.76 9.87 -5.86
C ASN A 25 2.22 10.81 -4.78
N ILE A 26 2.19 10.36 -3.52
CA ILE A 26 1.75 11.20 -2.39
C ILE A 26 2.65 12.42 -2.20
N LEU A 27 3.98 12.24 -2.30
CA LEU A 27 4.92 13.35 -2.24
C LEU A 27 4.64 14.35 -3.38
N PHE A 28 4.42 13.84 -4.60
CA PHE A 28 4.11 14.69 -5.74
C PHE A 28 2.81 15.47 -5.53
N GLU A 29 1.75 14.82 -5.06
CA GLU A 29 0.47 15.47 -4.76
C GLU A 29 0.59 16.53 -3.66
N VAL A 30 1.35 16.25 -2.60
CA VAL A 30 1.54 17.20 -1.49
C VAL A 30 2.35 18.42 -1.91
N PHE A 31 3.38 18.25 -2.74
CA PHE A 31 4.27 19.36 -3.14
C PHE A 31 3.81 20.09 -4.39
N PHE A 32 3.25 19.37 -5.37
CA PHE A 32 2.95 19.91 -6.69
C PHE A 32 1.48 19.78 -7.09
N GLY A 33 0.69 18.98 -6.39
CA GLY A 33 -0.71 18.72 -6.70
C GLY A 33 -1.67 19.76 -6.13
N ASN A 34 -2.90 19.70 -6.63
CA ASN A 34 -4.01 20.56 -6.24
C ASN A 34 -4.62 20.20 -4.87
N LEU A 35 -3.81 19.70 -3.93
CA LEU A 35 -4.28 19.48 -2.55
C LEU A 35 -4.81 20.80 -1.95
N ASN A 36 -4.33 21.93 -2.48
CA ASN A 36 -4.83 23.25 -2.16
C ASN A 36 -6.32 23.40 -2.51
N ASP A 37 -6.74 22.89 -3.67
CA ASP A 37 -8.12 23.04 -4.17
C ASP A 37 -9.08 22.02 -3.52
N ALA A 38 -8.56 20.84 -3.14
CA ALA A 38 -9.36 19.77 -2.54
C ALA A 38 -9.63 19.98 -1.03
N VAL A 39 -8.76 20.71 -0.33
CA VAL A 39 -8.78 20.87 1.13
C VAL A 39 -9.03 22.32 1.56
N SER A 40 -9.05 23.28 0.63
CA SER A 40 -9.36 24.68 0.94
C SER A 40 -10.87 24.91 0.89
N PRO A 41 -11.57 24.91 2.05
CA PRO A 41 -12.80 25.67 2.14
C PRO A 41 -12.42 27.13 1.81
N GLU A 42 -13.25 27.82 1.04
CA GLU A 42 -13.06 29.25 0.78
C GLU A 42 -12.77 29.97 2.11
N GLY A 43 -11.52 30.47 2.27
CA GLY A 43 -11.07 31.13 3.49
C GLY A 43 -10.14 30.37 4.44
N ALA A 44 -9.68 29.15 4.11
CA ALA A 44 -8.69 28.46 4.94
C ALA A 44 -7.34 29.18 4.93
N SER A 45 -6.79 29.46 6.12
CA SER A 45 -5.47 30.09 6.24
C SER A 45 -4.36 29.18 5.73
N ALA A 46 -3.26 29.75 5.20
CA ALA A 46 -2.07 29.01 4.76
C ALA A 46 -1.53 28.06 5.85
N THR A 47 -1.74 28.39 7.12
CA THR A 47 -1.36 27.57 8.28
C THR A 47 -2.15 26.26 8.34
N ILE A 48 -3.47 26.30 8.13
CA ILE A 48 -4.32 25.09 8.11
C ILE A 48 -3.89 24.17 6.99
N LEU A 49 -3.62 24.72 5.82
CA LEU A 49 -3.16 23.94 4.66
C LEU A 49 -1.82 23.24 4.93
N LEU A 50 -0.88 23.95 5.58
CA LEU A 50 0.41 23.39 5.97
C LEU A 50 0.23 22.21 6.95
N ILE A 51 -0.62 22.37 7.96
CA ILE A 51 -0.93 21.32 8.95
C ILE A 51 -1.49 20.08 8.26
N VAL A 52 -2.43 20.24 7.35
CA VAL A 52 -3.03 19.12 6.59
C VAL A 52 -1.97 18.42 5.74
N LYS A 53 -1.11 19.15 5.04
CA LYS A 53 0.00 18.56 4.26
C LYS A 53 0.95 17.74 5.14
N ILE A 54 1.34 18.25 6.30
CA ILE A 54 2.21 17.55 7.25
C ILE A 54 1.51 16.27 7.76
N LEU A 55 0.21 16.35 8.07
CA LEU A 55 -0.56 15.22 8.56
C LEU A 55 -0.69 14.12 7.50
N VAL A 56 -0.98 14.48 6.24
CA VAL A 56 -1.02 13.53 5.12
C VAL A 56 0.32 12.84 4.93
N LEU A 57 1.43 13.59 4.96
CA LEU A 57 2.78 13.02 4.86
C LEU A 57 3.08 12.08 6.01
N ALA A 58 2.75 12.46 7.25
CA ALA A 58 3.00 11.63 8.43
C ALA A 58 2.24 10.30 8.35
N VAL A 59 0.95 10.33 8.02
CA VAL A 59 0.13 9.12 7.83
C VAL A 59 0.69 8.24 6.72
N SER A 60 1.08 8.83 5.59
CA SER A 60 1.64 8.10 4.45
C SER A 60 2.95 7.40 4.80
N LEU A 61 3.82 8.06 5.56
CA LEU A 61 5.07 7.45 6.05
C LEU A 61 4.79 6.29 7.02
N VAL A 62 3.83 6.44 7.92
CA VAL A 62 3.44 5.38 8.87
C VAL A 62 2.92 4.14 8.13
N LEU A 63 2.20 4.31 7.02
CA LEU A 63 1.73 3.19 6.18
C LEU A 63 2.84 2.61 5.30
N PHE A 64 3.80 3.42 4.87
CA PHE A 64 4.92 2.98 4.04
C PHE A 64 5.95 2.14 4.81
N LEU A 65 6.23 2.47 6.07
CA LEU A 65 7.23 1.75 6.89
C LEU A 65 6.94 0.24 7.01
N PRO A 66 5.72 -0.22 7.33
CA PRO A 66 5.39 -1.65 7.30
C PRO A 66 5.59 -2.29 5.93
N GLN A 67 5.26 -1.59 4.85
CA GLN A 67 5.43 -2.07 3.47
C GLN A 67 6.91 -2.28 3.12
N LEU A 68 7.76 -1.33 3.50
CA LEU A 68 9.22 -1.42 3.40
C LEU A 68 9.75 -2.61 4.22
N TYR A 69 9.28 -2.75 5.47
CA TYR A 69 9.69 -3.83 6.36
C TYR A 69 9.36 -5.20 5.78
N ILE A 70 8.12 -5.44 5.32
CA ILE A 70 7.72 -6.73 4.76
C ILE A 70 8.48 -7.03 3.47
N GLY A 71 8.71 -6.05 2.61
CA GLY A 71 9.46 -6.21 1.37
C GLY A 71 10.92 -6.63 1.64
N ILE A 72 11.63 -5.92 2.51
CA ILE A 72 13.03 -6.24 2.88
C ILE A 72 13.12 -7.60 3.58
N LYS A 73 12.23 -7.88 4.53
CA LYS A 73 12.22 -9.18 5.24
C LYS A 73 11.85 -10.33 4.31
N GLY A 74 10.92 -10.14 3.39
CA GLY A 74 10.57 -11.13 2.38
C GLY A 74 11.76 -11.48 1.47
N LEU A 75 12.54 -10.46 1.04
CA LEU A 75 13.77 -10.67 0.28
C LEU A 75 14.82 -11.46 1.07
N LYS A 76 15.02 -11.13 2.34
CA LYS A 76 15.95 -11.87 3.22
C LYS A 76 15.49 -13.32 3.40
N MET A 77 14.20 -13.54 3.63
CA MET A 77 13.62 -14.87 3.81
C MET A 77 13.69 -15.73 2.54
N ALA A 78 13.57 -15.11 1.35
CA ALA A 78 13.74 -15.80 0.08
C ALA A 78 15.18 -16.33 -0.12
N LYS A 79 16.18 -15.59 0.39
CA LYS A 79 17.59 -16.01 0.35
C LYS A 79 17.90 -17.03 1.46
N LYS A 80 17.53 -16.71 2.69
CA LYS A 80 17.79 -17.55 3.87
C LYS A 80 16.49 -17.68 4.68
N PRO A 81 15.81 -18.84 4.61
CA PRO A 81 14.57 -19.06 5.35
C PRO A 81 14.77 -18.85 6.84
N ASP A 82 13.94 -18.01 7.43
CA ASP A 82 13.93 -17.68 8.85
C ASP A 82 12.60 -18.10 9.49
N SER A 83 12.59 -18.35 10.79
CA SER A 83 11.39 -18.68 11.57
C SER A 83 10.58 -17.44 11.97
N SER A 84 11.07 -16.25 11.65
CA SER A 84 10.43 -14.97 11.99
C SER A 84 8.99 -14.90 11.47
N LYS A 85 8.04 -14.51 12.37
CA LYS A 85 6.61 -14.35 12.05
C LYS A 85 6.25 -12.89 11.77
N GLY A 86 7.06 -11.94 12.20
CA GLY A 86 6.72 -10.52 12.23
C GLY A 86 6.30 -9.96 10.87
N HIS A 87 7.05 -10.29 9.80
CA HIS A 87 6.73 -9.83 8.45
C HIS A 87 5.43 -10.41 7.88
N ILE A 88 5.05 -11.64 8.32
CA ILE A 88 3.77 -12.25 7.93
C ILE A 88 2.62 -11.53 8.63
N VAL A 89 2.77 -11.22 9.92
CA VAL A 89 1.76 -10.49 10.70
C VAL A 89 1.55 -9.11 10.11
N TRP A 90 2.61 -8.35 9.85
CA TRP A 90 2.53 -7.05 9.20
C TRP A 90 1.93 -7.13 7.79
N GLY A 91 2.28 -8.16 7.02
CA GLY A 91 1.66 -8.42 5.72
C GLY A 91 0.15 -8.64 5.80
N ILE A 92 -0.33 -9.34 6.83
CA ILE A 92 -1.77 -9.54 7.07
C ILE A 92 -2.43 -8.22 7.48
N ILE A 93 -1.82 -7.46 8.37
CA ILE A 93 -2.35 -6.16 8.81
C ILE A 93 -2.50 -5.22 7.60
N LEU A 94 -1.46 -5.11 6.76
CA LEU A 94 -1.52 -4.30 5.54
C LEU A 94 -2.59 -4.82 4.58
N LEU A 95 -2.69 -6.13 4.40
CA LEU A 95 -3.72 -6.75 3.55
C LEU A 95 -5.13 -6.36 4.01
N VAL A 96 -5.40 -6.41 5.31
CA VAL A 96 -6.71 -6.04 5.88
C VAL A 96 -6.97 -4.54 5.68
N ILE A 97 -6.00 -3.68 5.98
CA ILE A 97 -6.14 -2.22 5.79
C ILE A 97 -6.41 -1.88 4.32
N THR A 98 -5.64 -2.48 3.40
CA THR A 98 -5.82 -2.25 1.96
C THR A 98 -7.16 -2.80 1.45
N ALA A 99 -7.60 -3.95 1.94
CA ALA A 99 -8.91 -4.52 1.59
C ALA A 99 -10.07 -3.65 2.09
N ILE A 100 -9.95 -3.03 3.26
CA ILE A 100 -10.92 -2.05 3.75
C ILE A 100 -10.96 -0.82 2.82
N GLY A 101 -9.82 -0.41 2.28
CA GLY A 101 -9.72 0.68 1.30
C GLY A 101 -10.53 0.45 0.01
N LEU A 102 -10.84 -0.81 -0.34
CA LEU A 102 -11.71 -1.11 -1.49
C LEU A 102 -13.17 -0.69 -1.29
N ILE A 103 -13.63 -0.50 -0.05
CA ILE A 103 -15.04 -0.21 0.24
C ILE A 103 -15.46 1.13 -0.34
N ALA A 104 -14.61 2.15 -0.25
CA ALA A 104 -14.94 3.50 -0.73
C ALA A 104 -15.12 3.55 -2.26
N PRO A 105 -14.16 3.12 -3.10
CA PRO A 105 -14.33 3.13 -4.54
C PRO A 105 -15.42 2.16 -5.02
N LEU A 106 -15.61 1.02 -4.34
CA LEU A 106 -16.72 0.10 -4.65
C LEU A 106 -18.07 0.77 -4.42
N ARG A 107 -18.24 1.48 -3.29
CA ARG A 107 -19.45 2.23 -2.98
C ARG A 107 -19.71 3.34 -4.01
N ALA A 108 -18.67 4.09 -4.40
CA ALA A 108 -18.76 5.13 -5.43
C ALA A 108 -19.19 4.57 -6.79
N LEU A 109 -18.68 3.40 -7.18
CA LEU A 109 -19.09 2.69 -8.40
C LEU A 109 -20.57 2.28 -8.37
N ILE A 110 -21.06 1.78 -7.24
CA ILE A 110 -22.47 1.34 -7.08
C ILE A 110 -23.41 2.55 -7.09
N GLN A 111 -23.02 3.66 -6.50
CA GLN A 111 -23.84 4.88 -6.40
C GLN A 111 -23.89 5.68 -7.71
N GLY A 112 -23.09 5.32 -8.72
CA GLY A 112 -23.12 5.95 -10.04
C GLY A 112 -22.62 7.39 -10.05
N ASP A 113 -21.67 7.72 -9.18
CA ASP A 113 -21.03 9.03 -9.16
C ASP A 113 -20.42 9.34 -10.53
N GLY A 114 -20.67 10.54 -11.09
CA GLY A 114 -20.31 10.91 -12.47
C GLY A 114 -18.80 10.85 -12.81
N ARG A 115 -17.96 10.29 -11.92
CA ARG A 115 -16.53 10.03 -12.07
C ARG A 115 -16.23 8.53 -12.30
N ALA A 116 -17.09 7.82 -13.01
CA ALA A 116 -17.00 6.36 -13.17
C ALA A 116 -15.60 5.86 -13.55
N PHE A 117 -14.91 6.53 -14.48
CA PHE A 117 -13.56 6.12 -14.89
C PHE A 117 -12.51 6.25 -13.78
N ALA A 118 -12.52 7.33 -13.01
CA ALA A 118 -11.60 7.54 -11.89
C ALA A 118 -11.84 6.50 -10.80
N ASN A 119 -13.11 6.22 -10.46
CA ASN A 119 -13.50 5.24 -9.47
C ASN A 119 -13.11 3.79 -9.88
N VAL A 120 -13.22 3.44 -11.16
CA VAL A 120 -12.77 2.15 -11.70
C VAL A 120 -11.25 2.03 -11.61
N SER A 121 -10.51 3.06 -11.99
CA SER A 121 -9.05 3.08 -11.92
C SER A 121 -8.55 2.92 -10.49
N GLU A 122 -9.13 3.64 -9.54
CA GLU A 122 -8.82 3.55 -8.12
C GLU A 122 -9.14 2.15 -7.56
N PHE A 123 -10.32 1.62 -7.87
CA PHE A 123 -10.71 0.27 -7.47
C PHE A 123 -9.73 -0.78 -7.99
N LEU A 124 -9.36 -0.73 -9.27
CA LEU A 124 -8.41 -1.67 -9.87
C LEU A 124 -7.03 -1.58 -9.23
N SER A 125 -6.54 -0.36 -8.95
CA SER A 125 -5.25 -0.16 -8.29
C SER A 125 -5.22 -0.82 -6.92
N ILE A 126 -6.22 -0.55 -6.08
CA ILE A 126 -6.29 -1.15 -4.72
C ILE A 126 -6.50 -2.67 -4.81
N ALA A 127 -7.29 -3.17 -5.77
CA ALA A 127 -7.50 -4.60 -5.97
C ALA A 127 -6.19 -5.32 -6.33
N VAL A 128 -5.36 -4.73 -7.18
CA VAL A 128 -4.02 -5.25 -7.51
C VAL A 128 -3.13 -5.30 -6.27
N ASP A 129 -3.12 -4.25 -5.45
CA ASP A 129 -2.36 -4.21 -4.19
C ASP A 129 -2.80 -5.32 -3.22
N VAL A 130 -4.11 -5.54 -3.07
CA VAL A 130 -4.67 -6.63 -2.26
C VAL A 130 -4.19 -8.00 -2.78
N MET A 131 -4.23 -8.22 -4.09
CA MET A 131 -3.78 -9.48 -4.70
C MET A 131 -2.28 -9.72 -4.43
N ILE A 132 -1.45 -8.71 -4.57
CA ILE A 132 0.00 -8.80 -4.36
C ILE A 132 0.32 -9.06 -2.88
N LEU A 133 -0.32 -8.37 -1.96
CA LEU A 133 -0.16 -8.60 -0.52
C LEU A 133 -0.65 -9.98 -0.10
N PHE A 134 -1.76 -10.46 -0.65
CA PHE A 134 -2.28 -11.81 -0.42
C PHE A 134 -1.28 -12.87 -0.89
N GLU A 135 -0.77 -12.74 -2.12
CA GLU A 135 0.23 -13.67 -2.67
C GLU A 135 1.52 -13.64 -1.84
N TYR A 136 1.99 -12.45 -1.42
CA TYR A 136 3.12 -12.32 -0.52
C TYR A 136 2.92 -13.10 0.78
N VAL A 137 1.79 -12.91 1.48
CA VAL A 137 1.49 -13.60 2.75
C VAL A 137 1.41 -15.10 2.55
N ARG A 138 0.78 -15.56 1.46
CA ARG A 138 0.68 -16.97 1.11
C ARG A 138 2.06 -17.61 0.91
N LEU A 139 2.92 -16.98 0.11
CA LEU A 139 4.27 -17.43 -0.18
C LEU A 139 5.19 -17.39 1.04
N ALA A 140 5.11 -16.33 1.84
CA ALA A 140 5.89 -16.23 3.08
C ALA A 140 5.53 -17.33 4.08
N ARG A 141 4.24 -17.70 4.18
CA ARG A 141 3.78 -18.83 4.99
C ARG A 141 4.29 -20.17 4.43
N ALA A 142 4.26 -20.36 3.11
CA ALA A 142 4.70 -21.58 2.46
C ALA A 142 6.22 -21.79 2.65
N VAL A 143 7.04 -20.75 2.44
CA VAL A 143 8.48 -20.80 2.63
C VAL A 143 8.84 -21.08 4.10
N ARG A 144 8.07 -20.53 5.05
CA ARG A 144 8.27 -20.79 6.47
C ARG A 144 7.92 -22.22 6.89
N LYS A 145 6.81 -22.79 6.37
CA LYS A 145 6.38 -24.16 6.70
C LYS A 145 7.30 -25.22 6.13
N GLY A 146 8.04 -24.92 5.10
CA GLY A 146 8.95 -25.86 4.45
C GLY A 146 10.33 -25.96 5.13
N LYS A 147 10.47 -25.45 6.34
CA LYS A 147 11.53 -25.79 7.29
C LYS A 147 11.12 -27.01 8.09
#